data_4d6fcf71ec0a29e1fd33f35d8fb48e79
#
_entry.id   4d6fcf71ec0a29e1fd33f35d8fb48e79
#
_cell.length_a   1.000
_cell.length_b   1.000
_cell.length_c   1.000
_cell.angle_alpha   90.00
_cell.angle_beta   90.00
_cell.angle_gamma   90.00
#
_symmetry.space_group_name_H-M   'P 1'
#
loop_
_entity.id
_entity.type
_entity.pdbx_description
1 polymer ?
#
loop_
_entity_poly.entity_id
_entity_poly.type
_entity_poly.pdbx_seq_one_letter_code
_entity_poly.pdbx_strand_id
1 'polypeptide(L)'
;MLSDATAKLVENYLSRYRSYAVGTDPLITNRYQHKIDRDCISYIVKKYADALRKEDAAFPEHVHCHMFRHSKAMHMLEAGINIIYIRDFLGHEDISTTMIYVRADNRLKNDAINALAPKVADETNLPDWNKDKDLLQFLNSLK
;
A
#
# COMPACT_ATOMS: atom_id res chain seq x y z
N MET A 1 -12.90 -9.57 -7.19
CA MET A 1 -13.17 -10.30 -5.94
C MET A 1 -13.41 -9.32 -4.82
N LEU A 2 -14.45 -9.52 -4.00
CA LEU A 2 -14.72 -8.76 -2.79
C LEU A 2 -14.35 -9.63 -1.59
N SER A 3 -13.89 -9.02 -0.49
CA SER A 3 -13.77 -9.74 0.79
C SER A 3 -15.17 -10.02 1.35
N ASP A 4 -15.30 -11.04 2.19
CA ASP A 4 -16.57 -11.41 2.80
C ASP A 4 -17.19 -10.25 3.59
N ALA A 5 -16.35 -9.48 4.29
CA ALA A 5 -16.79 -8.29 5.01
C ALA A 5 -17.37 -7.23 4.06
N THR A 6 -16.73 -6.99 2.91
CA THR A 6 -17.21 -6.05 1.91
C THR A 6 -18.49 -6.56 1.24
N ALA A 7 -18.56 -7.86 0.95
CA ALA A 7 -19.76 -8.48 0.38
C ALA A 7 -20.98 -8.28 1.31
N LYS A 8 -20.84 -8.56 2.61
CA LYS A 8 -21.88 -8.32 3.61
C LYS A 8 -22.31 -6.85 3.69
N LEU A 9 -21.37 -5.90 3.59
CA LEU A 9 -21.71 -4.48 3.57
C LEU A 9 -22.52 -4.11 2.32
N VAL A 10 -22.16 -4.65 1.16
CA VAL A 10 -22.91 -4.44 -0.08
C VAL A 10 -24.31 -5.06 -0.01
N GLU A 11 -24.44 -6.28 0.51
CA GLU A 11 -25.73 -6.94 0.70
C GLU A 11 -26.63 -6.13 1.64
N ASN A 12 -26.11 -5.66 2.78
CA ASN A 12 -26.84 -4.80 3.70
C ASN A 12 -27.28 -3.48 3.05
N TYR A 13 -26.41 -2.88 2.24
CA TYR A 13 -26.73 -1.68 1.50
C TYR A 13 -27.85 -1.93 0.48
N LEU A 14 -27.75 -3.00 -0.30
CA LEU A 14 -28.76 -3.37 -1.30
C LEU A 14 -30.11 -3.65 -0.65
N SER A 15 -30.15 -4.47 0.40
CA SER A 15 -31.39 -4.82 1.07
C SER A 15 -32.09 -3.61 1.70
N ARG A 16 -31.31 -2.67 2.25
CA ARG A 16 -31.85 -1.52 2.99
C ARG A 16 -32.24 -0.35 2.10
N TYR A 17 -31.46 -0.10 1.06
CA TYR A 17 -31.60 1.13 0.24
C TYR A 17 -31.92 0.86 -1.21
N ARG A 18 -31.75 -0.36 -1.70
CA ARG A 18 -31.83 -0.71 -3.11
C ARG A 18 -32.56 -2.03 -3.37
N SER A 19 -33.52 -2.38 -2.51
CA SER A 19 -34.26 -3.65 -2.57
C SER A 19 -35.04 -3.87 -3.90
N TYR A 20 -35.29 -2.80 -4.65
CA TYR A 20 -35.98 -2.79 -5.93
C TYR A 20 -35.05 -2.67 -7.14
N ALA A 21 -33.72 -2.60 -6.93
CA ALA A 21 -32.78 -2.46 -8.03
C ALA A 21 -32.67 -3.74 -8.87
N VAL A 22 -32.59 -3.56 -10.18
CA VAL A 22 -32.38 -4.64 -11.15
C VAL A 22 -30.89 -4.75 -11.47
N GLY A 23 -30.42 -5.90 -11.93
CA GLY A 23 -28.99 -6.17 -12.14
C GLY A 23 -28.26 -5.22 -13.10
N THR A 24 -28.98 -4.46 -13.94
CA THR A 24 -28.45 -3.43 -14.82
C THR A 24 -28.36 -2.05 -14.20
N ASP A 25 -28.96 -1.85 -13.02
CA ASP A 25 -28.95 -0.57 -12.33
C ASP A 25 -27.59 -0.25 -11.73
N PRO A 26 -27.24 1.04 -11.60
CA PRO A 26 -26.03 1.43 -10.89
C PRO A 26 -26.04 0.92 -9.44
N LEU A 27 -24.95 0.30 -9.00
CA LEU A 27 -24.83 -0.21 -7.62
C LEU A 27 -24.99 0.92 -6.59
N ILE A 28 -24.30 2.03 -6.81
CA ILE A 28 -24.32 3.18 -5.89
C ILE A 28 -24.96 4.36 -6.63
N THR A 29 -25.94 4.97 -5.97
CA THR A 29 -26.69 6.11 -6.50
C THR A 29 -26.60 7.31 -5.56
N ASN A 30 -26.80 8.49 -6.13
CA ASN A 30 -27.00 9.72 -5.37
C ASN A 30 -28.44 9.78 -4.81
N ARG A 31 -28.76 10.84 -4.07
CA ARG A 31 -30.10 11.06 -3.49
C ARG A 31 -31.23 11.14 -4.52
N TYR A 32 -30.90 11.38 -5.79
CA TYR A 32 -31.85 11.44 -6.90
C TYR A 32 -31.94 10.12 -7.68
N GLN A 33 -31.40 9.03 -7.14
CA GLN A 33 -31.36 7.70 -7.77
C GLN A 33 -30.53 7.61 -9.05
N HIS A 34 -29.73 8.63 -9.36
CA HIS A 34 -28.80 8.61 -10.47
C HIS A 34 -27.46 8.00 -10.04
N LYS A 35 -26.73 7.41 -11.01
CA LYS A 35 -25.37 6.91 -10.80
C LYS A 35 -24.51 7.99 -10.15
N ILE A 36 -23.78 7.62 -9.09
CA ILE A 36 -22.83 8.52 -8.47
C ILE A 36 -21.67 8.82 -9.43
N ASP A 37 -21.27 10.08 -9.53
CA ASP A 37 -20.16 10.53 -10.34
C ASP A 37 -18.84 10.66 -9.53
N ARG A 38 -17.75 10.92 -10.24
CA ARG A 38 -16.43 11.07 -9.65
C ARG A 38 -16.38 12.26 -8.67
N ASP A 39 -17.02 13.36 -9.01
CA ASP A 39 -16.97 14.59 -8.23
C ASP A 39 -17.71 14.43 -6.91
N CYS A 40 -18.84 13.71 -6.92
CA CYS A 40 -19.57 13.36 -5.73
C CYS A 40 -18.73 12.50 -4.77
N ILE A 41 -18.01 11.49 -5.30
CA ILE A 41 -17.11 10.66 -4.50
C ILE A 41 -15.97 11.50 -3.93
N SER A 42 -15.34 12.34 -4.75
CA SER A 42 -14.27 13.25 -4.32
C SER A 42 -14.72 14.21 -3.24
N TYR A 43 -15.93 14.76 -3.36
CA TYR A 43 -16.55 15.60 -2.34
C TYR A 43 -16.75 14.86 -1.01
N ILE A 44 -17.27 13.61 -1.07
CA ILE A 44 -17.47 12.78 0.13
C ILE A 44 -16.14 12.51 0.83
N VAL A 45 -15.11 12.11 0.09
CA VAL A 45 -13.77 11.87 0.63
C VAL A 45 -13.23 13.13 1.30
N LYS A 46 -13.30 14.27 0.62
CA LYS A 46 -12.83 15.56 1.17
C LYS A 46 -13.59 15.93 2.43
N LYS A 47 -14.91 15.82 2.45
CA LYS A 47 -15.76 16.12 3.62
C LYS A 47 -15.31 15.36 4.87
N TYR A 48 -15.05 14.04 4.74
CA TYR A 48 -14.62 13.24 5.88
C TYR A 48 -13.16 13.51 6.26
N ALA A 49 -12.28 13.75 5.27
CA ALA A 49 -10.91 14.17 5.52
C ALA A 49 -10.82 15.48 6.30
N ASP A 50 -11.63 16.48 5.92
CA ASP A 50 -11.72 17.77 6.61
C ASP A 50 -12.26 17.64 8.05
N ALA A 51 -13.19 16.70 8.27
CA ALA A 51 -13.68 16.39 9.62
C ALA A 51 -12.58 15.78 10.50
N LEU A 52 -11.87 14.76 9.99
CA LEU A 52 -10.77 14.12 10.71
C LEU A 52 -9.62 15.08 11.02
N ARG A 53 -9.31 16.00 10.11
CA ARG A 53 -8.25 17.01 10.33
C ARG A 53 -8.56 17.97 11.47
N LYS A 54 -9.83 18.18 11.80
CA LYS A 54 -10.22 18.98 12.98
C LYS A 54 -9.93 18.25 14.29
N GLU A 55 -9.93 16.91 14.27
CA GLU A 55 -9.66 16.06 15.43
C GLU A 55 -8.17 15.73 15.54
N ASP A 56 -7.49 15.56 14.42
CA ASP A 56 -6.07 15.23 14.32
C ASP A 56 -5.35 16.14 13.33
N ALA A 57 -4.56 17.08 13.85
CA ALA A 57 -3.77 18.01 13.04
C ALA A 57 -2.67 17.33 12.22
N ALA A 58 -2.27 16.10 12.56
CA ALA A 58 -1.30 15.32 11.79
C ALA A 58 -1.93 14.62 10.58
N PHE A 59 -3.28 14.64 10.46
CA PHE A 59 -3.97 14.04 9.33
C PHE A 59 -3.61 14.75 8.00
N PRO A 60 -3.36 14.01 6.90
CA PRO A 60 -2.90 14.58 5.63
C PRO A 60 -3.78 15.73 5.12
N GLU A 61 -3.15 16.80 4.64
CA GLU A 61 -3.86 17.96 4.10
C GLU A 61 -4.63 17.62 2.82
N HIS A 62 -4.03 16.82 1.95
CA HIS A 62 -4.61 16.48 0.66
C HIS A 62 -4.95 14.98 0.60
N VAL A 63 -6.24 14.67 0.76
CA VAL A 63 -6.74 13.29 0.63
C VAL A 63 -7.60 13.19 -0.63
N HIS A 64 -7.27 12.23 -1.49
CA HIS A 64 -8.01 11.96 -2.73
C HIS A 64 -8.24 10.47 -2.95
N CYS A 65 -9.18 10.11 -3.82
CA CYS A 65 -9.61 8.73 -4.03
C CYS A 65 -8.48 7.77 -4.41
N HIS A 66 -7.47 8.24 -5.15
CA HIS A 66 -6.33 7.40 -5.53
C HIS A 66 -5.48 6.94 -4.34
N MET A 67 -5.46 7.70 -3.24
CA MET A 67 -4.71 7.30 -2.03
C MET A 67 -5.23 5.99 -1.46
N PHE A 68 -6.55 5.76 -1.46
CA PHE A 68 -7.13 4.47 -1.03
C PHE A 68 -6.67 3.30 -1.90
N ARG A 69 -6.58 3.55 -3.22
CA ARG A 69 -6.08 2.56 -4.16
C ARG A 69 -4.60 2.25 -3.91
N HIS A 70 -3.77 3.28 -3.71
CA HIS A 70 -2.36 3.13 -3.37
C HIS A 70 -2.18 2.40 -2.04
N SER A 71 -2.90 2.80 -0.99
CA SER A 71 -2.84 2.13 0.31
C SER A 71 -3.23 0.67 0.20
N LYS A 72 -4.27 0.34 -0.56
CA LYS A 72 -4.66 -1.06 -0.75
C LYS A 72 -3.59 -1.86 -1.47
N ALA A 73 -2.97 -1.30 -2.52
CA ALA A 73 -1.87 -1.93 -3.23
C ALA A 73 -0.68 -2.20 -2.31
N MET A 74 -0.30 -1.21 -1.49
CA MET A 74 0.78 -1.36 -0.51
C MET A 74 0.48 -2.44 0.53
N HIS A 75 -0.73 -2.45 1.11
CA HIS A 75 -1.14 -3.49 2.06
C HIS A 75 -1.11 -4.90 1.45
N MET A 76 -1.49 -5.03 0.16
CA MET A 76 -1.41 -6.32 -0.53
C MET A 76 0.05 -6.76 -0.73
N LEU A 77 0.92 -5.82 -1.09
CA LEU A 77 2.34 -6.07 -1.26
C LEU A 77 2.99 -6.48 0.06
N GLU A 78 2.70 -5.74 1.13
CA GLU A 78 3.15 -6.01 2.50
C GLU A 78 2.67 -7.36 3.03
N ALA A 79 1.50 -7.81 2.58
CA ALA A 79 0.98 -9.15 2.88
C ALA A 79 1.64 -10.25 2.04
N GLY A 80 2.64 -9.93 1.20
CA GLY A 80 3.36 -10.88 0.36
C GLY A 80 2.59 -11.36 -0.87
N ILE A 81 1.52 -10.64 -1.27
CA ILE A 81 0.75 -10.99 -2.47
C ILE A 81 1.59 -10.71 -3.71
N ASN A 82 1.62 -11.68 -4.64
CA ASN A 82 2.36 -11.56 -5.88
C ASN A 82 1.89 -10.33 -6.69
N ILE A 83 2.87 -9.59 -7.22
CA ILE A 83 2.65 -8.33 -7.98
C ILE A 83 1.67 -8.51 -9.16
N ILE A 84 1.63 -9.69 -9.78
CA ILE A 84 0.72 -9.99 -10.89
C ILE A 84 -0.74 -9.94 -10.40
N TYR A 85 -1.03 -10.53 -9.23
CA TYR A 85 -2.38 -10.46 -8.64
C TYR A 85 -2.76 -9.05 -8.22
N ILE A 86 -1.79 -8.26 -7.74
CA ILE A 86 -2.02 -6.85 -7.42
C ILE A 86 -2.36 -6.05 -8.69
N ARG A 87 -1.64 -6.27 -9.79
CA ARG A 87 -1.93 -5.66 -11.09
C ARG A 87 -3.36 -5.98 -11.53
N ASP A 88 -3.74 -7.27 -11.49
CA ASP A 88 -5.05 -7.73 -11.94
C ASP A 88 -6.17 -7.18 -11.04
N PHE A 89 -5.94 -7.15 -9.71
CA PHE A 89 -6.87 -6.55 -8.74
C PHE A 89 -7.08 -5.05 -8.99
N LEU A 90 -6.01 -4.33 -9.32
CA LEU A 90 -6.08 -2.91 -9.64
C LEU A 90 -6.62 -2.64 -11.07
N GLY A 91 -6.67 -3.64 -11.94
CA GLY A 91 -7.05 -3.49 -13.33
C GLY A 91 -6.03 -2.69 -14.14
N HIS A 92 -4.75 -2.80 -13.82
CA HIS A 92 -3.70 -2.19 -14.61
C HIS A 92 -3.39 -3.06 -15.83
N GLU A 93 -3.41 -2.47 -17.02
CA GLU A 93 -3.04 -3.16 -18.27
C GLU A 93 -1.56 -3.51 -18.27
N ASP A 94 -0.70 -2.59 -17.79
CA ASP A 94 0.74 -2.77 -17.72
C ASP A 94 1.21 -2.97 -16.27
N ILE A 95 2.07 -3.99 -16.08
CA ILE A 95 2.71 -4.29 -14.81
C ILE A 95 3.65 -3.17 -14.34
N SER A 96 4.22 -2.40 -15.28
CA SER A 96 5.11 -1.26 -14.97
C SER A 96 4.44 -0.26 -14.02
N THR A 97 3.14 -0.03 -14.19
CA THR A 97 2.34 0.83 -13.32
C THR A 97 2.25 0.28 -11.88
N THR A 98 2.25 -1.04 -11.73
CA THR A 98 2.21 -1.71 -10.42
C THR A 98 3.60 -1.79 -9.79
N MET A 99 4.67 -1.82 -10.58
CA MET A 99 6.06 -1.86 -10.10
C MET A 99 6.47 -0.63 -9.28
N ILE A 100 5.72 0.46 -9.37
CA ILE A 100 5.91 1.65 -8.53
C ILE A 100 5.82 1.28 -7.04
N TYR A 101 4.90 0.41 -6.68
CA TYR A 101 4.71 -0.05 -5.31
C TYR A 101 5.88 -0.89 -4.80
N VAL A 102 6.41 -1.79 -5.64
CA VAL A 102 7.60 -2.60 -5.31
C VAL A 102 8.83 -1.71 -5.08
N ARG A 103 8.98 -0.65 -5.88
CA ARG A 103 10.07 0.31 -5.71
C ARG A 103 9.95 1.13 -4.43
N ALA A 104 8.72 1.40 -3.98
CA ALA A 104 8.44 2.13 -2.76
C ALA A 104 8.62 1.27 -1.49
N ASP A 105 8.53 -0.06 -1.59
CA ASP A 105 8.67 -0.95 -0.45
C ASP A 105 10.15 -1.27 -0.17
N ASN A 106 10.70 -0.57 0.81
CA ASN A 106 12.08 -0.80 1.27
C ASN A 106 12.23 -2.08 2.11
N ARG A 107 11.15 -2.62 2.71
CA ARG A 107 11.20 -3.85 3.51
C ARG A 107 11.49 -5.05 2.63
N LEU A 108 10.77 -5.23 1.51
CA LEU A 108 11.05 -6.32 0.58
C LEU A 108 12.49 -6.33 0.07
N LYS A 109 13.08 -5.13 -0.12
CA LYS A 109 14.48 -5.01 -0.53
C LYS A 109 15.43 -5.44 0.60
N ASN A 110 15.18 -4.96 1.82
CA ASN A 110 15.98 -5.28 2.98
C ASN A 110 15.89 -6.77 3.33
N ASP A 111 14.69 -7.35 3.27
CA ASP A 111 14.48 -8.78 3.53
C ASP A 111 15.19 -9.65 2.50
N ALA A 112 15.13 -9.27 1.21
CA ALA A 112 15.86 -9.97 0.16
C ALA A 112 17.38 -9.85 0.34
N ILE A 113 17.89 -8.69 0.72
CA ILE A 113 19.32 -8.49 1.01
C ILE A 113 19.74 -9.33 2.22
N ASN A 114 18.96 -9.31 3.30
CA ASN A 114 19.25 -10.05 4.51
C ASN A 114 19.18 -11.57 4.29
N ALA A 115 18.25 -12.05 3.45
CA ALA A 115 18.15 -13.46 3.10
C ALA A 115 19.33 -13.96 2.26
N LEU A 116 19.93 -13.09 1.46
CA LEU A 116 21.09 -13.38 0.61
C LEU A 116 22.42 -13.07 1.31
N ALA A 117 22.38 -12.27 2.37
CA ALA A 117 23.60 -11.97 3.13
C ALA A 117 24.14 -13.28 3.72
N PRO A 118 25.41 -13.65 3.44
CA PRO A 118 26.03 -14.76 4.13
C PRO A 118 25.97 -14.43 5.64
N LYS A 119 25.67 -15.43 6.48
CA LYS A 119 25.78 -15.28 7.92
C LYS A 119 27.24 -14.92 8.21
N VAL A 120 27.51 -13.63 8.26
CA VAL A 120 28.81 -13.13 8.70
C VAL A 120 28.99 -13.62 10.12
N ALA A 121 30.14 -14.23 10.38
CA ALA A 121 30.50 -14.90 11.62
C ALA A 121 30.02 -14.15 12.87
N ASP A 122 29.67 -14.94 13.89
CA ASP A 122 29.19 -14.47 15.19
C ASP A 122 29.89 -13.16 15.60
N GLU A 123 29.10 -12.11 15.86
CA GLU A 123 29.62 -10.79 16.32
C GLU A 123 30.52 -10.88 17.51
N THR A 124 30.50 -11.99 18.24
CA THR A 124 31.37 -12.28 19.41
C THR A 124 32.80 -12.60 19.03
N ASN A 125 33.12 -12.84 17.77
CA ASN A 125 34.43 -13.31 17.30
C ASN A 125 35.00 -12.46 16.16
N LEU A 126 34.52 -11.25 15.97
CA LEU A 126 35.11 -10.34 14.98
C LEU A 126 36.49 -9.88 15.48
N PRO A 127 37.55 -10.01 14.69
CA PRO A 127 38.85 -9.46 15.04
C PRO A 127 38.75 -7.94 15.24
N ASP A 128 39.33 -7.46 16.33
CA ASP A 128 39.39 -6.01 16.60
C ASP A 128 40.39 -5.37 15.62
N TRP A 129 39.86 -4.85 14.52
CA TRP A 129 40.60 -4.23 13.41
C TRP A 129 41.56 -3.12 13.89
N ASN A 130 41.26 -2.47 15.03
CA ASN A 130 42.11 -1.44 15.60
C ASN A 130 43.35 -2.01 16.26
N LYS A 131 43.40 -3.32 16.52
CA LYS A 131 44.55 -4.02 17.12
C LYS A 131 45.42 -4.74 16.11
N ASP A 132 44.95 -4.87 14.86
CA ASP A 132 45.71 -5.51 13.78
C ASP A 132 46.70 -4.51 13.18
N LYS A 133 47.95 -4.56 13.70
CA LYS A 133 49.05 -3.67 13.27
C LYS A 133 49.38 -3.85 11.79
N ASP A 134 49.32 -5.05 11.27
CA ASP A 134 49.68 -5.35 9.88
C ASP A 134 48.67 -4.77 8.92
N LEU A 135 47.37 -4.87 9.24
CA LEU A 135 46.29 -4.23 8.49
C LEU A 135 46.37 -2.71 8.51
N LEU A 136 46.63 -2.13 9.69
CA LEU A 136 46.80 -0.68 9.83
C LEU A 136 48.02 -0.16 9.06
N GLN A 137 49.12 -0.90 9.04
CA GLN A 137 50.31 -0.56 8.27
C GLN A 137 50.03 -0.65 6.74
N PHE A 138 49.32 -1.67 6.30
CA PHE A 138 48.87 -1.81 4.91
C PHE A 138 47.97 -0.65 4.49
N LEU A 139 46.95 -0.32 5.29
CA LEU A 139 46.06 0.81 5.00
C LEU A 139 46.78 2.15 4.94
N ASN A 140 47.77 2.37 5.78
CA ASN A 140 48.59 3.57 5.76
C ASN A 140 49.54 3.63 4.56
N SER A 141 49.89 2.50 3.96
CA SER A 141 50.74 2.43 2.75
C SER A 141 49.95 2.75 1.45
N LEU A 142 48.60 2.78 1.51
CA LEU A 142 47.75 3.09 0.37
C LEU A 142 47.48 4.59 0.19
N LYS A 143 48.03 5.43 1.05
CA LYS A 143 48.05 6.88 0.90
C LYS A 143 49.26 7.28 0.11
#